data_63cb27765aed7ca91c256a6e661e91db
#
_entry.id   63cb27765aed7ca91c256a6e661e91db
#
_cell.length_a   1.000
_cell.length_b   1.000
_cell.length_c   1.000
_cell.angle_alpha   90.00
_cell.angle_beta   90.00
_cell.angle_gamma   90.00
#
_symmetry.space_group_name_H-M   'P 1'
#
loop_
_entity.id
_entity.type
_entity.pdbx_description
1 polymer ?
#
loop_
_entity_poly.entity_id
_entity_poly.type
_entity_poly.pdbx_seq_one_letter_code
_entity_poly.pdbx_strand_id
1 'polypeptide(L)'
;DAINRGVIPGPRIIAAGNALSATAGHADHFNVREDFAQLYHSSGVCDGVADCRRAVRDQYKLGAEVIKIMATGGGGDRNGKKDSAAEMFDDELVAIVQAAHRLDLKVTAHAHGTDGINAALEAGVDSVEHSSYMDDTSIKLYKKTGAHLVATAALPKYFQQHSDIPDPVKMGLKAKALEVNELLHKAHKKGVIFSMGSDAGISNHGDNADELLAYVEIGMTPMEAIETATVNTAALLGMSDKIGSLEPGKIADVIALDSDPLQDITAVKEVSYVMRNGIVFKHR
;
A
#
# COMPACT_ATOMS: atom_id res chain seq x y z
N ASP A 1 14.96 6.04 11.46
CA ASP A 1 15.64 6.56 12.67
C ASP A 1 16.45 7.82 12.37
N ALA A 2 17.30 7.85 11.32
CA ALA A 2 18.15 9.02 11.01
C ALA A 2 17.33 10.31 10.75
N ILE A 3 16.19 10.20 10.04
CA ILE A 3 15.29 11.34 9.79
C ILE A 3 14.65 11.81 11.11
N ASN A 4 14.17 10.89 11.94
CA ASN A 4 13.49 11.24 13.20
C ASN A 4 14.47 11.86 14.21
N ARG A 5 15.75 11.50 14.14
CA ARG A 5 16.85 12.09 14.93
C ARG A 5 17.41 13.39 14.34
N GLY A 6 16.91 13.82 13.17
CA GLY A 6 17.41 15.04 12.51
C GLY A 6 18.81 14.92 11.90
N VAL A 7 19.34 13.71 11.73
CA VAL A 7 20.65 13.46 11.11
C VAL A 7 20.64 13.73 9.60
N ILE A 8 19.54 13.39 8.96
CA ILE A 8 19.27 13.70 7.53
C ILE A 8 17.88 14.29 7.37
N PRO A 9 17.67 15.18 6.39
CA PRO A 9 16.33 15.64 6.04
C PRO A 9 15.54 14.52 5.36
N GLY A 10 14.22 14.52 5.54
CA GLY A 10 13.33 13.56 4.89
C GLY A 10 11.91 13.58 5.45
N PRO A 11 10.98 12.81 4.85
CA PRO A 11 9.60 12.71 5.31
C PRO A 11 9.51 11.93 6.63
N ARG A 12 8.35 11.97 7.30
CA ARG A 12 8.03 11.00 8.35
C ARG A 12 7.79 9.65 7.70
N ILE A 13 8.48 8.61 8.16
CA ILE A 13 8.38 7.25 7.63
C ILE A 13 7.85 6.36 8.76
N ILE A 14 6.80 5.60 8.45
CA ILE A 14 6.29 4.51 9.28
C ILE A 14 6.77 3.22 8.61
N ALA A 15 7.72 2.55 9.23
CA ALA A 15 8.45 1.45 8.62
C ALA A 15 7.82 0.10 8.96
N ALA A 16 7.63 -0.75 7.94
CA ALA A 16 7.11 -2.12 8.12
C ALA A 16 8.19 -3.14 8.52
N GLY A 17 9.47 -2.82 8.31
CA GLY A 17 10.51 -3.84 8.37
C GLY A 17 10.37 -4.82 7.21
N ASN A 18 10.64 -6.11 7.48
CA ASN A 18 10.47 -7.16 6.48
C ASN A 18 9.00 -7.58 6.35
N ALA A 19 8.54 -7.77 5.11
CA ALA A 19 7.21 -8.31 4.87
C ALA A 19 7.10 -9.76 5.36
N LEU A 20 5.96 -10.11 5.97
CA LEU A 20 5.68 -11.48 6.36
C LEU A 20 5.11 -12.24 5.17
N SER A 21 5.62 -13.44 4.92
CA SER A 21 5.27 -14.30 3.80
C SER A 21 5.38 -15.76 4.19
N ALA A 22 4.60 -16.62 3.56
CA ALA A 22 4.83 -18.06 3.70
C ALA A 22 6.12 -18.48 3.01
N THR A 23 6.66 -19.65 3.36
CA THR A 23 7.76 -20.28 2.60
C THR A 23 7.36 -20.42 1.14
N ALA A 24 8.25 -20.03 0.23
CA ALA A 24 8.01 -19.93 -1.21
C ALA A 24 6.90 -18.92 -1.59
N GLY A 25 6.47 -18.03 -0.69
CA GLY A 25 5.54 -16.93 -0.96
C GLY A 25 6.21 -15.73 -1.60
N HIS A 26 5.41 -14.68 -1.86
CA HIS A 26 5.82 -13.53 -2.68
C HIS A 26 7.05 -12.77 -2.15
N ALA A 27 7.23 -12.70 -0.83
CA ALA A 27 8.40 -12.06 -0.21
C ALA A 27 9.52 -13.03 0.17
N ASP A 28 9.40 -14.32 -0.18
CA ASP A 28 10.50 -15.27 -0.03
C ASP A 28 11.40 -15.24 -1.28
N HIS A 29 12.69 -15.50 -1.09
CA HIS A 29 13.66 -15.47 -2.18
C HIS A 29 13.67 -16.78 -2.98
N PHE A 30 13.21 -16.70 -4.24
CA PHE A 30 13.21 -17.84 -5.15
C PHE A 30 14.54 -18.01 -5.88
N ASN A 31 14.89 -19.26 -6.18
CA ASN A 31 16.05 -19.62 -7.00
C ASN A 31 17.38 -19.07 -6.47
N VAL A 32 17.45 -18.77 -5.20
CA VAL A 32 18.68 -18.41 -4.49
C VAL A 32 19.15 -19.61 -3.69
N ARG A 33 20.46 -19.88 -3.72
CA ARG A 33 21.05 -20.96 -2.93
C ARG A 33 20.77 -20.70 -1.44
N GLU A 34 20.34 -21.72 -0.70
CA GLU A 34 19.81 -21.61 0.67
C GLU A 34 20.75 -20.88 1.65
N ASP A 35 22.07 -21.16 1.56
CA ASP A 35 23.06 -20.48 2.41
C ASP A 35 23.20 -18.99 2.11
N PHE A 36 22.89 -18.54 0.87
CA PHE A 36 22.76 -17.12 0.53
C PHE A 36 21.40 -16.57 0.93
N ALA A 37 20.32 -17.34 0.72
CA ALA A 37 19.00 -16.94 1.19
C ALA A 37 19.03 -16.65 2.68
N GLN A 38 19.67 -17.48 3.50
CA GLN A 38 19.81 -17.29 4.94
C GLN A 38 20.56 -16.00 5.34
N LEU A 39 21.48 -15.49 4.52
CA LEU A 39 22.14 -14.20 4.74
C LEU A 39 21.21 -13.00 4.49
N TYR A 40 20.22 -13.21 3.61
CA TYR A 40 19.22 -12.23 3.24
C TYR A 40 17.83 -12.56 3.80
N HIS A 41 17.71 -13.70 4.54
CA HIS A 41 16.43 -14.08 5.13
C HIS A 41 15.89 -12.91 5.88
N SER A 42 14.88 -12.38 5.26
CA SER A 42 13.97 -11.56 5.99
C SER A 42 13.45 -12.44 7.14
N SER A 43 13.61 -11.99 8.36
CA SER A 43 12.95 -12.58 9.54
C SER A 43 11.43 -12.63 9.39
N GLY A 44 10.92 -12.39 8.17
CA GLY A 44 9.52 -12.29 7.80
C GLY A 44 8.91 -13.58 7.25
N VAL A 45 9.71 -14.59 6.86
CA VAL A 45 9.14 -15.88 6.41
C VAL A 45 8.63 -16.64 7.62
N CYS A 46 7.39 -17.12 7.53
CA CYS A 46 6.76 -17.88 8.62
C CYS A 46 5.74 -18.89 8.10
N ASP A 47 5.70 -20.06 8.74
CA ASP A 47 4.73 -21.11 8.47
C ASP A 47 4.06 -21.56 9.77
N GLY A 48 2.73 -21.56 9.77
CA GLY A 48 1.91 -21.92 10.91
C GLY A 48 1.78 -20.83 11.98
N VAL A 49 0.72 -20.94 12.75
CA VAL A 49 0.26 -19.93 13.73
C VAL A 49 1.34 -19.48 14.73
N ALA A 50 2.11 -20.43 15.27
CA ALA A 50 3.11 -20.12 16.28
C ALA A 50 4.28 -19.32 15.70
N ASP A 51 4.74 -19.72 14.52
CA ASP A 51 5.86 -19.11 13.84
C ASP A 51 5.50 -17.72 13.29
N CYS A 52 4.31 -17.55 12.73
CA CYS A 52 3.84 -16.24 12.27
C CYS A 52 3.68 -15.25 13.43
N ARG A 53 3.23 -15.70 14.62
CA ARG A 53 3.26 -14.84 15.82
C ARG A 53 4.68 -14.46 16.26
N ARG A 54 5.66 -15.35 16.09
CA ARG A 54 7.08 -15.06 16.33
C ARG A 54 7.55 -13.98 15.35
N ALA A 55 7.28 -14.16 14.05
CA ALA A 55 7.69 -13.24 13.00
C ALA A 55 7.18 -11.80 13.25
N VAL A 56 5.92 -11.61 13.67
CA VAL A 56 5.40 -10.29 14.08
C VAL A 56 6.24 -9.68 15.19
N ARG A 57 6.56 -10.46 16.25
CA ARG A 57 7.34 -9.97 17.38
C ARG A 57 8.78 -9.65 17.00
N ASP A 58 9.35 -10.37 16.03
CA ASP A 58 10.68 -10.09 15.50
C ASP A 58 10.70 -8.76 14.74
N GLN A 59 9.68 -8.49 13.89
CA GLN A 59 9.57 -7.17 13.25
C GLN A 59 9.40 -6.05 14.28
N TYR A 60 8.53 -6.23 15.27
CA TYR A 60 8.36 -5.26 16.36
C TYR A 60 9.68 -5.01 17.12
N LYS A 61 10.42 -6.08 17.46
CA LYS A 61 11.74 -5.97 18.10
C LYS A 61 12.76 -5.20 17.25
N LEU A 62 12.67 -5.30 15.92
CA LEU A 62 13.52 -4.59 14.97
C LEU A 62 13.07 -3.14 14.73
N GLY A 63 11.96 -2.71 15.34
CA GLY A 63 11.46 -1.34 15.28
C GLY A 63 10.42 -1.11 14.19
N ALA A 64 9.74 -2.15 13.70
CA ALA A 64 8.60 -1.98 12.81
C ALA A 64 7.45 -1.23 13.53
N GLU A 65 6.84 -0.30 12.81
CA GLU A 65 5.72 0.55 13.26
C GLU A 65 4.39 0.13 12.60
N VAL A 66 4.47 -0.79 11.62
CA VAL A 66 3.35 -1.43 10.92
C VAL A 66 3.80 -2.83 10.49
N ILE A 67 2.88 -3.78 10.35
CA ILE A 67 3.18 -5.11 9.82
C ILE A 67 2.69 -5.19 8.37
N LYS A 68 3.59 -5.58 7.46
CA LYS A 68 3.27 -5.91 6.05
C LYS A 68 3.18 -7.41 5.89
N ILE A 69 2.12 -7.90 5.24
CA ILE A 69 1.95 -9.31 4.88
C ILE A 69 1.78 -9.45 3.36
N MET A 70 2.20 -10.59 2.83
CA MET A 70 1.95 -11.01 1.46
C MET A 70 0.88 -12.10 1.50
N ALA A 71 -0.38 -11.71 1.24
CA ALA A 71 -1.50 -12.66 1.27
C ALA A 71 -1.64 -13.41 -0.05
N THR A 72 -1.09 -12.88 -1.15
CA THR A 72 -1.03 -13.53 -2.48
C THR A 72 0.32 -13.29 -3.13
N GLY A 73 0.56 -14.00 -4.24
CA GLY A 73 1.63 -13.67 -5.17
C GLY A 73 1.42 -12.33 -5.89
N GLY A 74 2.39 -11.91 -6.70
CA GLY A 74 2.49 -10.57 -7.31
C GLY A 74 1.55 -10.27 -8.48
N GLY A 75 0.54 -11.10 -8.73
CA GLY A 75 -0.47 -10.87 -9.77
C GLY A 75 0.00 -11.18 -11.20
N GLY A 76 1.22 -11.63 -11.39
CA GLY A 76 1.77 -12.11 -12.66
C GLY A 76 1.53 -13.59 -12.91
N ASP A 77 2.26 -14.16 -13.88
CA ASP A 77 2.33 -15.59 -14.15
C ASP A 77 3.69 -16.12 -13.69
N ARG A 78 3.67 -17.10 -12.77
CA ARG A 78 4.86 -17.80 -12.35
C ARG A 78 4.83 -19.23 -12.88
N ASN A 79 5.76 -19.58 -13.77
CA ASN A 79 5.83 -20.93 -14.37
C ASN A 79 4.50 -21.42 -14.96
N GLY A 80 3.74 -20.53 -15.62
CA GLY A 80 2.43 -20.83 -16.22
C GLY A 80 1.30 -21.00 -15.22
N LYS A 81 1.48 -20.60 -13.97
CA LYS A 81 0.44 -20.55 -12.93
C LYS A 81 0.14 -19.09 -12.56
N LYS A 82 -1.13 -18.79 -12.35
CA LYS A 82 -1.52 -17.46 -11.86
C LYS A 82 -0.86 -17.19 -10.51
N ASP A 83 0.00 -16.16 -10.49
CA ASP A 83 0.71 -15.71 -9.30
C ASP A 83 -0.16 -14.79 -8.41
N SER A 84 -1.47 -14.99 -8.45
CA SER A 84 -2.45 -14.27 -7.63
C SER A 84 -3.14 -15.17 -6.61
N ALA A 85 -2.68 -16.42 -6.47
CA ALA A 85 -3.24 -17.36 -5.50
C ALA A 85 -2.94 -16.90 -4.07
N ALA A 86 -3.83 -17.25 -3.14
CA ALA A 86 -3.56 -17.09 -1.71
C ALA A 86 -2.35 -17.93 -1.30
N GLU A 87 -1.43 -17.33 -0.54
CA GLU A 87 -0.17 -17.96 -0.13
C GLU A 87 -0.15 -18.33 1.35
N MET A 88 -0.93 -17.67 2.17
CA MET A 88 -1.04 -17.92 3.61
C MET A 88 -2.38 -18.55 3.95
N PHE A 89 -2.39 -19.42 4.95
CA PHE A 89 -3.62 -19.98 5.49
C PHE A 89 -4.37 -18.96 6.36
N ASP A 90 -5.68 -19.12 6.46
CA ASP A 90 -6.54 -18.17 7.20
C ASP A 90 -6.15 -18.05 8.68
N ASP A 91 -5.74 -19.15 9.32
CA ASP A 91 -5.31 -19.16 10.71
C ASP A 91 -3.95 -18.48 10.92
N GLU A 92 -3.07 -18.48 9.92
CA GLU A 92 -1.80 -17.71 9.91
C GLU A 92 -2.09 -16.22 9.81
N LEU A 93 -2.95 -15.80 8.88
CA LEU A 93 -3.37 -14.40 8.73
C LEU A 93 -4.01 -13.87 10.01
N VAL A 94 -4.95 -14.63 10.60
CA VAL A 94 -5.58 -14.29 11.89
C VAL A 94 -4.54 -14.18 13.00
N ALA A 95 -3.56 -15.11 13.06
CA ALA A 95 -2.52 -15.10 14.08
C ALA A 95 -1.60 -13.88 13.98
N ILE A 96 -1.26 -13.44 12.76
CA ILE A 96 -0.47 -12.23 12.49
C ILE A 96 -1.24 -11.01 12.96
N VAL A 97 -2.48 -10.83 12.49
CA VAL A 97 -3.32 -9.67 12.82
C VAL A 97 -3.51 -9.56 14.34
N GLN A 98 -3.87 -10.65 15.00
CA GLN A 98 -4.02 -10.66 16.46
C GLN A 98 -2.72 -10.31 17.21
N ALA A 99 -1.58 -10.79 16.74
CA ALA A 99 -0.29 -10.50 17.36
C ALA A 99 0.11 -9.04 17.17
N ALA A 100 -0.11 -8.48 15.98
CA ALA A 100 0.18 -7.09 15.63
C ALA A 100 -0.72 -6.12 16.43
N HIS A 101 -2.03 -6.33 16.43
CA HIS A 101 -2.98 -5.47 17.14
C HIS A 101 -2.77 -5.48 18.67
N ARG A 102 -2.26 -6.58 19.26
CA ARG A 102 -1.84 -6.59 20.67
C ARG A 102 -0.62 -5.73 20.97
N LEU A 103 0.13 -5.36 19.96
CA LEU A 103 1.29 -4.47 20.04
C LEU A 103 0.97 -3.05 19.54
N ASP A 104 -0.31 -2.75 19.34
CA ASP A 104 -0.82 -1.49 18.76
C ASP A 104 -0.25 -1.20 17.35
N LEU A 105 0.13 -2.25 16.61
CA LEU A 105 0.59 -2.15 15.23
C LEU A 105 -0.56 -2.38 14.26
N LYS A 106 -0.65 -1.56 13.23
CA LYS A 106 -1.51 -1.78 12.07
C LYS A 106 -0.98 -2.92 11.21
N VAL A 107 -1.87 -3.56 10.42
CA VAL A 107 -1.50 -4.61 9.47
C VAL A 107 -1.96 -4.23 8.09
N THR A 108 -1.05 -4.27 7.13
CA THR A 108 -1.31 -4.00 5.72
C THR A 108 -0.99 -5.24 4.88
N ALA A 109 -1.85 -5.58 3.90
CA ALA A 109 -1.73 -6.81 3.12
C ALA A 109 -1.57 -6.51 1.62
N HIS A 110 -0.50 -7.01 1.01
CA HIS A 110 -0.46 -7.17 -0.43
C HIS A 110 -1.40 -8.30 -0.84
N ALA A 111 -2.36 -8.03 -1.73
CA ALA A 111 -3.21 -9.05 -2.30
C ALA A 111 -3.78 -8.64 -3.67
N HIS A 112 -3.64 -9.54 -4.66
CA HIS A 112 -4.23 -9.38 -5.99
C HIS A 112 -5.45 -10.27 -6.19
N GLY A 113 -5.36 -11.54 -5.81
CA GLY A 113 -6.44 -12.53 -6.04
C GLY A 113 -7.58 -12.42 -5.03
N THR A 114 -8.78 -12.72 -5.48
CA THR A 114 -10.02 -12.62 -4.72
C THR A 114 -9.96 -13.38 -3.38
N ASP A 115 -9.45 -14.61 -3.40
CA ASP A 115 -9.40 -15.45 -2.19
C ASP A 115 -8.49 -14.84 -1.13
N GLY A 116 -7.28 -14.38 -1.52
CA GLY A 116 -6.36 -13.73 -0.59
C GLY A 116 -6.84 -12.37 -0.10
N ILE A 117 -7.51 -11.58 -0.95
CA ILE A 117 -8.17 -10.32 -0.55
C ILE A 117 -9.20 -10.60 0.54
N ASN A 118 -10.09 -11.57 0.28
CA ASN A 118 -11.17 -11.89 1.20
C ASN A 118 -10.62 -12.47 2.52
N ALA A 119 -9.65 -13.39 2.46
CA ALA A 119 -9.01 -13.95 3.65
C ALA A 119 -8.31 -12.88 4.51
N ALA A 120 -7.57 -11.95 3.88
CA ALA A 120 -6.93 -10.83 4.59
C ALA A 120 -7.97 -9.93 5.28
N LEU A 121 -9.06 -9.56 4.58
CA LEU A 121 -10.14 -8.75 5.13
C LEU A 121 -10.87 -9.46 6.28
N GLU A 122 -11.13 -10.77 6.16
CA GLU A 122 -11.75 -11.58 7.20
C GLU A 122 -10.84 -11.74 8.42
N ALA A 123 -9.52 -11.82 8.21
CA ALA A 123 -8.55 -11.84 9.29
C ALA A 123 -8.48 -10.51 10.06
N GLY A 124 -8.97 -9.40 9.46
CA GLY A 124 -9.07 -8.09 10.09
C GLY A 124 -7.86 -7.19 9.87
N VAL A 125 -7.23 -7.26 8.69
CA VAL A 125 -6.19 -6.29 8.30
C VAL A 125 -6.75 -4.88 8.25
N ASP A 126 -5.90 -3.87 8.44
CA ASP A 126 -6.27 -2.45 8.41
C ASP A 126 -6.30 -1.88 6.98
N SER A 127 -5.49 -2.44 6.07
CA SER A 127 -5.56 -2.13 4.64
C SER A 127 -5.17 -3.31 3.77
N VAL A 128 -5.63 -3.26 2.50
CA VAL A 128 -5.17 -4.19 1.45
C VAL A 128 -4.67 -3.36 0.27
N GLU A 129 -3.46 -3.65 -0.17
CA GLU A 129 -2.85 -3.03 -1.35
C GLU A 129 -3.26 -3.78 -2.61
N HIS A 130 -3.35 -3.06 -3.72
CA HIS A 130 -3.67 -3.47 -5.09
C HIS A 130 -5.12 -3.92 -5.27
N SER A 131 -5.56 -5.00 -4.65
CA SER A 131 -6.92 -5.58 -4.76
C SER A 131 -7.41 -5.77 -6.21
N SER A 132 -6.51 -6.16 -7.12
CA SER A 132 -6.74 -6.14 -8.56
C SER A 132 -7.90 -7.01 -9.03
N TYR A 133 -8.23 -8.08 -8.31
CA TYR A 133 -9.31 -9.01 -8.66
C TYR A 133 -10.38 -9.11 -7.57
N MET A 134 -10.64 -7.98 -6.89
CA MET A 134 -11.73 -7.93 -5.92
C MET A 134 -13.08 -8.23 -6.58
N ASP A 135 -13.98 -8.83 -5.82
CA ASP A 135 -15.36 -9.12 -6.23
C ASP A 135 -16.38 -8.38 -5.34
N ASP A 136 -17.66 -8.70 -5.53
CA ASP A 136 -18.73 -8.15 -4.69
C ASP A 136 -18.63 -8.57 -3.21
N THR A 137 -18.02 -9.71 -2.93
CA THR A 137 -17.76 -10.17 -1.56
C THR A 137 -16.66 -9.34 -0.93
N SER A 138 -15.56 -9.10 -1.65
CA SER A 138 -14.48 -8.22 -1.22
C SER A 138 -14.99 -6.82 -0.86
N ILE A 139 -15.82 -6.22 -1.72
CA ILE A 139 -16.44 -4.90 -1.47
C ILE A 139 -17.30 -4.91 -0.19
N LYS A 140 -18.08 -5.97 0.03
CA LYS A 140 -18.86 -6.11 1.27
C LYS A 140 -17.97 -6.25 2.51
N LEU A 141 -16.88 -7.00 2.38
CA LEU A 141 -15.91 -7.19 3.47
C LEU A 141 -15.19 -5.90 3.82
N TYR A 142 -14.71 -5.12 2.84
CA TYR A 142 -14.16 -3.78 3.07
C TYR A 142 -15.11 -2.90 3.89
N LYS A 143 -16.37 -2.85 3.49
CA LYS A 143 -17.40 -2.06 4.20
C LYS A 143 -17.72 -2.59 5.59
N LYS A 144 -17.67 -3.89 5.80
CA LYS A 144 -17.91 -4.54 7.09
C LYS A 144 -16.77 -4.32 8.06
N THR A 145 -15.52 -4.44 7.59
CA THR A 145 -14.32 -4.34 8.43
C THR A 145 -13.87 -2.90 8.64
N GLY A 146 -14.18 -2.01 7.69
CA GLY A 146 -13.64 -0.65 7.66
C GLY A 146 -12.19 -0.59 7.18
N ALA A 147 -11.64 -1.68 6.65
CA ALA A 147 -10.30 -1.70 6.08
C ALA A 147 -10.20 -0.75 4.88
N HIS A 148 -9.03 -0.16 4.69
CA HIS A 148 -8.78 0.75 3.58
C HIS A 148 -8.27 0.00 2.34
N LEU A 149 -8.69 0.45 1.18
CA LEU A 149 -8.17 0.01 -0.12
C LEU A 149 -7.06 0.96 -0.56
N VAL A 150 -5.85 0.42 -0.82
CA VAL A 150 -4.68 1.15 -1.31
C VAL A 150 -4.38 0.65 -2.72
N ALA A 151 -4.94 1.29 -3.76
CA ALA A 151 -5.10 0.67 -5.07
C ALA A 151 -3.83 0.58 -5.92
N THR A 152 -2.84 1.48 -5.72
CA THR A 152 -1.66 1.58 -6.60
C THR A 152 -2.03 1.69 -8.08
N ALA A 153 -3.08 2.46 -8.37
CA ALA A 153 -3.76 2.53 -9.67
C ALA A 153 -2.90 3.16 -10.77
N ALA A 154 -1.85 3.91 -10.41
CA ALA A 154 -0.91 4.51 -11.36
C ALA A 154 0.06 3.49 -11.98
N LEU A 155 0.36 2.38 -11.31
CA LEU A 155 1.37 1.40 -11.76
C LEU A 155 1.13 0.84 -13.17
N PRO A 156 -0.10 0.44 -13.57
CA PRO A 156 -0.33 -0.05 -14.92
C PRO A 156 0.03 0.95 -16.01
N LYS A 157 -0.19 2.24 -15.77
CA LYS A 157 0.20 3.32 -16.69
C LYS A 157 1.72 3.48 -16.76
N TYR A 158 2.40 3.42 -15.61
CA TYR A 158 3.85 3.42 -15.55
C TYR A 158 4.46 2.30 -16.39
N PHE A 159 4.01 1.05 -16.23
CA PHE A 159 4.49 -0.09 -17.02
C PHE A 159 4.22 0.06 -18.52
N GLN A 160 3.06 0.63 -18.91
CA GLN A 160 2.76 0.88 -20.33
C GLN A 160 3.71 1.88 -20.97
N GLN A 161 4.23 2.84 -20.21
CA GLN A 161 5.14 3.87 -20.69
C GLN A 161 6.60 3.40 -20.70
N HIS A 162 6.93 2.29 -20.03
CA HIS A 162 8.30 1.79 -19.98
C HIS A 162 8.76 1.22 -21.33
N SER A 163 9.91 1.71 -21.86
CA SER A 163 10.40 1.36 -23.20
C SER A 163 10.80 -0.11 -23.34
N ASP A 164 11.24 -0.74 -22.24
CA ASP A 164 11.83 -2.07 -22.24
C ASP A 164 10.78 -3.22 -22.19
N ILE A 165 9.50 -2.88 -22.04
CA ILE A 165 8.41 -3.86 -22.04
C ILE A 165 7.95 -4.10 -23.50
N PRO A 166 7.90 -5.37 -23.98
CA PRO A 166 7.41 -5.69 -25.31
C PRO A 166 5.96 -5.25 -25.55
N ASP A 167 5.64 -4.75 -26.74
CA ASP A 167 4.31 -4.23 -27.09
C ASP A 167 3.13 -5.20 -26.81
N PRO A 168 3.23 -6.51 -27.07
CA PRO A 168 2.14 -7.43 -26.71
C PRO A 168 1.87 -7.47 -25.20
N VAL A 169 2.91 -7.34 -24.38
CA VAL A 169 2.78 -7.28 -22.91
C VAL A 169 2.14 -5.97 -22.50
N LYS A 170 2.55 -4.84 -23.09
CA LYS A 170 1.93 -3.53 -22.84
C LYS A 170 0.44 -3.54 -23.19
N MET A 171 0.06 -4.18 -24.29
CA MET A 171 -1.36 -4.32 -24.66
C MET A 171 -2.16 -5.14 -23.65
N GLY A 172 -1.58 -6.23 -23.15
CA GLY A 172 -2.19 -7.03 -22.09
C GLY A 172 -2.35 -6.26 -20.78
N LEU A 173 -1.31 -5.51 -20.37
CA LEU A 173 -1.35 -4.65 -19.19
C LEU A 173 -2.41 -3.55 -19.32
N LYS A 174 -2.58 -2.97 -20.52
CA LYS A 174 -3.61 -1.97 -20.77
C LYS A 174 -5.02 -2.53 -20.63
N ALA A 175 -5.28 -3.69 -21.23
CA ALA A 175 -6.59 -4.34 -21.10
C ALA A 175 -6.92 -4.67 -19.64
N LYS A 176 -5.94 -5.22 -18.90
CA LYS A 176 -6.08 -5.54 -17.49
C LYS A 176 -6.30 -4.28 -16.63
N ALA A 177 -5.61 -3.18 -16.92
CA ALA A 177 -5.81 -1.91 -16.22
C ALA A 177 -7.23 -1.39 -16.34
N LEU A 178 -7.87 -1.54 -17.51
CA LEU A 178 -9.27 -1.14 -17.70
C LEU A 178 -10.22 -1.96 -16.82
N GLU A 179 -10.04 -3.28 -16.75
CA GLU A 179 -10.83 -4.16 -15.87
C GLU A 179 -10.66 -3.79 -14.39
N VAL A 180 -9.42 -3.56 -13.95
CA VAL A 180 -9.11 -3.13 -12.58
C VAL A 180 -9.75 -1.77 -12.28
N ASN A 181 -9.65 -0.80 -13.20
CA ASN A 181 -10.24 0.52 -13.01
C ASN A 181 -11.77 0.47 -12.87
N GLU A 182 -12.45 -0.42 -13.61
CA GLU A 182 -13.90 -0.63 -13.46
C GLU A 182 -14.24 -1.18 -12.05
N LEU A 183 -13.44 -2.11 -11.53
CA LEU A 183 -13.61 -2.65 -10.18
C LEU A 183 -13.36 -1.59 -9.11
N LEU A 184 -12.29 -0.78 -9.26
CA LEU A 184 -11.97 0.33 -8.37
C LEU A 184 -13.09 1.39 -8.38
N HIS A 185 -13.58 1.76 -9.57
CA HIS A 185 -14.73 2.66 -9.70
C HIS A 185 -15.96 2.12 -8.95
N LYS A 186 -16.27 0.84 -9.14
CA LYS A 186 -17.38 0.16 -8.45
C LYS A 186 -17.19 0.19 -6.92
N ALA A 187 -15.99 -0.11 -6.43
CA ALA A 187 -15.67 -0.07 -5.00
C ALA A 187 -15.85 1.34 -4.43
N HIS A 188 -15.33 2.38 -5.12
CA HIS A 188 -15.52 3.77 -4.74
C HIS A 188 -17.01 4.14 -4.66
N LYS A 189 -17.80 3.86 -5.71
CA LYS A 189 -19.25 4.12 -5.74
C LYS A 189 -20.04 3.36 -4.66
N LYS A 190 -19.51 2.24 -4.17
CA LYS A 190 -20.08 1.47 -3.05
C LYS A 190 -19.63 1.97 -1.68
N GLY A 191 -18.76 2.99 -1.62
CA GLY A 191 -18.30 3.62 -0.38
C GLY A 191 -17.22 2.83 0.34
N VAL A 192 -16.37 2.09 -0.38
CA VAL A 192 -15.10 1.58 0.15
C VAL A 192 -14.18 2.76 0.43
N ILE A 193 -13.50 2.75 1.56
CA ILE A 193 -12.57 3.82 1.95
C ILE A 193 -11.24 3.58 1.23
N PHE A 194 -10.79 4.58 0.46
CA PHE A 194 -9.49 4.54 -0.20
C PHE A 194 -8.44 5.33 0.60
N SER A 195 -7.23 4.82 0.62
CA SER A 195 -6.02 5.53 1.02
C SER A 195 -5.00 5.53 -0.10
N MET A 196 -4.16 6.55 -0.15
CA MET A 196 -3.14 6.66 -1.20
C MET A 196 -1.95 5.76 -0.90
N GLY A 197 -1.47 5.04 -1.93
CA GLY A 197 -0.19 4.35 -1.95
C GLY A 197 0.25 4.13 -3.39
N SER A 198 1.50 4.47 -3.69
CA SER A 198 2.04 4.49 -5.07
C SER A 198 2.92 3.28 -5.40
N ASP A 199 3.31 2.47 -4.42
CA ASP A 199 4.29 1.40 -4.57
C ASP A 199 5.61 1.89 -5.21
N ALA A 200 6.07 3.08 -4.76
CA ALA A 200 7.32 3.67 -5.24
C ALA A 200 8.51 2.78 -4.89
N GLY A 201 9.40 2.58 -5.86
CA GLY A 201 10.42 1.54 -5.88
C GLY A 201 10.16 0.61 -7.07
N ILE A 202 8.90 0.29 -7.36
CA ILE A 202 8.46 -0.23 -8.66
C ILE A 202 8.38 0.92 -9.66
N SER A 203 7.69 2.01 -9.33
CA SER A 203 7.76 3.28 -10.07
C SER A 203 8.86 4.19 -9.50
N ASN A 204 9.15 5.29 -10.19
CA ASN A 204 10.16 6.24 -9.73
C ASN A 204 9.75 6.94 -8.44
N HIS A 205 10.71 7.14 -7.53
CA HIS A 205 10.52 8.06 -6.43
C HIS A 205 10.32 9.50 -6.96
N GLY A 206 9.28 10.18 -6.46
CA GLY A 206 8.89 11.51 -6.90
C GLY A 206 7.63 11.52 -7.78
N ASP A 207 7.27 10.41 -8.42
CA ASP A 207 6.06 10.27 -9.23
C ASP A 207 4.83 9.85 -8.41
N ASN A 208 4.92 9.88 -7.10
CA ASN A 208 3.85 9.43 -6.18
C ASN A 208 2.50 10.13 -6.41
N ALA A 209 2.53 11.40 -6.84
CA ALA A 209 1.32 12.18 -7.13
C ALA A 209 0.49 11.62 -8.30
N ASP A 210 1.08 10.78 -9.16
CA ASP A 210 0.36 10.13 -10.27
C ASP A 210 -0.78 9.24 -9.76
N GLU A 211 -0.71 8.74 -8.53
CA GLU A 211 -1.79 7.98 -7.90
C GLU A 211 -3.06 8.83 -7.71
N LEU A 212 -2.93 10.11 -7.36
CA LEU A 212 -4.07 11.03 -7.24
C LEU A 212 -4.75 11.27 -8.60
N LEU A 213 -3.93 11.37 -9.66
CA LEU A 213 -4.44 11.49 -11.02
C LEU A 213 -5.20 10.22 -11.42
N ALA A 214 -4.65 9.04 -11.12
CA ALA A 214 -5.30 7.77 -11.39
C ALA A 214 -6.63 7.63 -10.62
N TYR A 215 -6.71 8.12 -9.39
CA TYR A 215 -7.97 8.12 -8.62
C TYR A 215 -9.04 9.03 -9.25
N VAL A 216 -8.65 10.15 -9.81
CA VAL A 216 -9.61 10.98 -10.59
C VAL A 216 -10.02 10.27 -11.88
N GLU A 217 -9.09 9.58 -12.59
CA GLU A 217 -9.41 8.78 -13.79
C GLU A 217 -10.43 7.66 -13.49
N ILE A 218 -10.42 7.06 -12.30
CA ILE A 218 -11.42 6.07 -11.89
C ILE A 218 -12.73 6.67 -11.35
N GLY A 219 -12.87 7.99 -11.37
CA GLY A 219 -14.13 8.69 -11.11
C GLY A 219 -14.29 9.29 -9.73
N MET A 220 -13.20 9.50 -8.98
CA MET A 220 -13.20 10.37 -7.81
C MET A 220 -13.20 11.83 -8.23
N THR A 221 -13.78 12.71 -7.43
CA THR A 221 -13.53 14.14 -7.54
C THR A 221 -12.10 14.46 -7.12
N PRO A 222 -11.50 15.58 -7.58
CA PRO A 222 -10.17 15.98 -7.13
C PRO A 222 -10.04 16.06 -5.59
N MET A 223 -11.09 16.54 -4.90
CA MET A 223 -11.08 16.60 -3.43
C MET A 223 -11.04 15.20 -2.82
N GLU A 224 -11.90 14.26 -3.28
CA GLU A 224 -11.89 12.88 -2.80
C GLU A 224 -10.52 12.23 -3.02
N ALA A 225 -9.86 12.47 -4.17
CA ALA A 225 -8.51 11.97 -4.42
C ALA A 225 -7.49 12.57 -3.42
N ILE A 226 -7.52 13.87 -3.15
CA ILE A 226 -6.66 14.52 -2.16
C ILE A 226 -6.92 13.97 -0.75
N GLU A 227 -8.18 13.72 -0.39
CA GLU A 227 -8.54 13.12 0.90
C GLU A 227 -7.94 11.73 1.10
N THR A 228 -7.74 10.94 0.02
CA THR A 228 -7.04 9.65 0.13
C THR A 228 -5.61 9.79 0.64
N ALA A 229 -4.91 10.86 0.26
CA ALA A 229 -3.51 11.13 0.65
C ALA A 229 -3.39 11.92 1.96
N THR A 230 -4.49 12.37 2.52
CA THR A 230 -4.53 13.24 3.71
C THR A 230 -5.36 12.61 4.83
N VAL A 231 -6.63 12.96 4.95
CA VAL A 231 -7.47 12.57 6.08
C VAL A 231 -7.71 11.05 6.16
N ASN A 232 -7.90 10.37 5.01
CA ASN A 232 -8.14 8.93 4.99
C ASN A 232 -6.89 8.17 5.42
N THR A 233 -5.72 8.52 4.87
CA THR A 233 -4.45 7.87 5.26
C THR A 233 -4.07 8.22 6.70
N ALA A 234 -4.35 9.44 7.18
CA ALA A 234 -4.17 9.78 8.59
C ALA A 234 -5.02 8.88 9.51
N ALA A 235 -6.26 8.57 9.09
CA ALA A 235 -7.14 7.64 9.82
C ALA A 235 -6.59 6.21 9.80
N LEU A 236 -6.15 5.71 8.64
CA LEU A 236 -5.51 4.39 8.51
C LEU A 236 -4.31 4.25 9.45
N LEU A 237 -3.47 5.29 9.52
CA LEU A 237 -2.28 5.32 10.37
C LEU A 237 -2.59 5.55 11.87
N GLY A 238 -3.85 5.79 12.24
CA GLY A 238 -4.22 6.15 13.61
C GLY A 238 -3.65 7.51 14.06
N MET A 239 -3.48 8.44 13.13
CA MET A 239 -2.85 9.75 13.34
C MET A 239 -3.77 10.94 13.05
N SER A 240 -5.08 10.75 12.98
CA SER A 240 -6.05 11.80 12.64
C SER A 240 -6.02 12.99 13.60
N ASP A 241 -5.58 12.78 14.83
CA ASP A 241 -5.37 13.83 15.82
C ASP A 241 -4.10 14.68 15.58
N LYS A 242 -3.19 14.21 14.72
CA LYS A 242 -1.87 14.79 14.50
C LYS A 242 -1.63 15.34 13.11
N ILE A 243 -2.17 14.68 12.07
CA ILE A 243 -1.93 14.99 10.66
C ILE A 243 -3.22 14.85 9.84
N GLY A 244 -3.13 15.15 8.54
CA GLY A 244 -4.18 14.90 7.54
C GLY A 244 -5.09 16.09 7.27
N SER A 245 -5.13 17.11 8.14
CA SER A 245 -5.91 18.33 7.94
C SER A 245 -5.19 19.56 8.49
N LEU A 246 -5.56 20.74 8.00
CA LEU A 246 -5.01 22.03 8.44
C LEU A 246 -5.86 22.58 9.60
N GLU A 247 -5.55 22.12 10.80
CA GLU A 247 -6.26 22.50 12.04
C GLU A 247 -5.27 22.91 13.14
N PRO A 248 -5.64 23.89 13.99
CA PRO A 248 -4.82 24.25 15.14
C PRO A 248 -4.53 23.03 16.04
N GLY A 249 -3.27 22.88 16.44
CA GLY A 249 -2.83 21.78 17.30
C GLY A 249 -2.26 20.56 16.55
N LYS A 250 -2.50 20.46 15.24
CA LYS A 250 -1.87 19.42 14.40
C LYS A 250 -0.45 19.79 14.00
N ILE A 251 0.29 18.78 13.57
CA ILE A 251 1.67 18.93 13.10
C ILE A 251 1.65 19.74 11.80
N ALA A 252 2.49 20.77 11.72
CA ALA A 252 2.58 21.63 10.54
C ALA A 252 3.37 20.94 9.40
N ASP A 253 2.72 19.93 8.78
CA ASP A 253 3.11 19.31 7.52
C ASP A 253 2.22 19.92 6.43
N VAL A 254 2.77 20.83 5.62
CA VAL A 254 2.01 21.65 4.68
C VAL A 254 2.74 21.71 3.34
N ILE A 255 2.02 21.53 2.26
CA ILE A 255 2.47 21.87 0.90
C ILE A 255 1.61 23.00 0.34
N ALA A 256 2.20 23.81 -0.56
CA ALA A 256 1.43 24.74 -1.38
C ALA A 256 1.68 24.47 -2.86
N LEU A 257 0.65 24.68 -3.64
CA LEU A 257 0.63 24.48 -5.09
C LEU A 257 0.46 25.85 -5.76
N ASP A 258 0.98 26.00 -6.98
CA ASP A 258 0.85 27.25 -7.74
C ASP A 258 -0.51 27.39 -8.42
N SER A 259 -1.25 26.30 -8.57
CA SER A 259 -2.57 26.24 -9.20
C SER A 259 -3.58 25.47 -8.32
N ASP A 260 -4.85 25.68 -8.58
CA ASP A 260 -5.95 25.04 -7.85
C ASP A 260 -6.14 23.58 -8.28
N PRO A 261 -5.81 22.60 -7.41
CA PRO A 261 -5.93 21.17 -7.73
C PRO A 261 -7.38 20.72 -7.86
N LEU A 262 -8.35 21.50 -7.41
CA LEU A 262 -9.77 21.18 -7.55
C LEU A 262 -10.29 21.48 -8.97
N GLN A 263 -9.60 22.37 -9.70
CA GLN A 263 -9.88 22.65 -11.10
C GLN A 263 -9.09 21.71 -12.02
N ASP A 264 -7.85 21.42 -11.67
CA ASP A 264 -6.97 20.49 -12.39
C ASP A 264 -6.09 19.74 -11.41
N ILE A 265 -6.37 18.45 -11.23
CA ILE A 265 -5.62 17.58 -10.29
C ILE A 265 -4.13 17.49 -10.65
N THR A 266 -3.72 17.75 -11.88
CA THR A 266 -2.30 17.73 -12.27
C THR A 266 -1.47 18.78 -11.51
N ALA A 267 -2.08 19.81 -10.95
CA ALA A 267 -1.44 20.79 -10.09
C ALA A 267 -0.70 20.18 -8.90
N VAL A 268 -1.12 19.01 -8.41
CA VAL A 268 -0.44 18.31 -7.30
C VAL A 268 0.99 17.88 -7.64
N LYS A 269 1.39 17.91 -8.91
CA LYS A 269 2.77 17.64 -9.36
C LYS A 269 3.67 18.87 -9.26
N GLU A 270 3.10 20.08 -9.13
CA GLU A 270 3.79 21.37 -9.12
C GLU A 270 3.80 21.98 -7.73
N VAL A 271 4.48 21.30 -6.79
CA VAL A 271 4.61 21.75 -5.41
C VAL A 271 5.64 22.87 -5.34
N SER A 272 5.24 24.08 -4.94
CA SER A 272 6.11 25.27 -4.78
C SER A 272 6.60 25.48 -3.35
N TYR A 273 5.91 24.93 -2.37
CA TYR A 273 6.26 25.06 -0.97
C TYR A 273 6.11 23.72 -0.24
N VAL A 274 7.09 23.37 0.60
CA VAL A 274 7.06 22.18 1.44
C VAL A 274 7.51 22.54 2.85
N MET A 275 6.64 22.29 3.81
CA MET A 275 6.94 22.38 5.24
C MET A 275 6.70 21.00 5.89
N ARG A 276 7.60 20.57 6.76
CA ARG A 276 7.44 19.39 7.60
C ARG A 276 7.74 19.77 9.05
N ASN A 277 6.81 19.45 9.93
CA ASN A 277 6.92 19.72 11.37
C ASN A 277 7.32 21.19 11.67
N GLY A 278 6.76 22.13 10.90
CA GLY A 278 7.04 23.55 11.02
C GLY A 278 8.36 24.03 10.41
N ILE A 279 9.15 23.12 9.84
CA ILE A 279 10.44 23.44 9.17
C ILE A 279 10.20 23.48 7.66
N VAL A 280 10.61 24.57 7.03
CA VAL A 280 10.49 24.76 5.57
C VAL A 280 11.64 24.07 4.86
N PHE A 281 11.33 23.20 3.89
CA PHE A 281 12.29 22.48 3.06
C PHE A 281 12.33 22.97 1.62
N LYS A 282 11.21 23.50 1.11
CA LYS A 282 11.11 24.10 -0.22
C LYS A 282 10.29 25.35 -0.13
N HIS A 283 10.79 26.41 -0.75
CA HIS A 283 10.09 27.68 -0.96
C HIS A 283 10.61 28.28 -2.26
N ARG A 284 9.72 28.50 -3.24
CA ARG A 284 10.07 29.24 -4.46
C ARG A 284 10.03 30.73 -4.22
#